data_3710814cad00a5dc21566b9b25ae024a
#
_entry.id   3710814cad00a5dc21566b9b25ae024a
#
_cell.length_a   1.000
_cell.length_b   1.000
_cell.length_c   1.000
_cell.angle_alpha   90.00
_cell.angle_beta   90.00
_cell.angle_gamma   90.00
#
_symmetry.space_group_name_H-M   'P 1'
#
loop_
_entity.id
_entity.type
_entity.pdbx_description
1 polymer ?
#
loop_
_entity_poly.entity_id
_entity_poly.type
_entity_poly.pdbx_seq_one_letter_code
_entity_poly.pdbx_strand_id
1 'polypeptide(L)'
;VRSSLGETGRANSCAPIGDPGRAVAAAVDMVEAWYDECDRPVMFQLFDDTDIDVRRELDRRGYRTGAVTDVLASALDDLRVSHVPIEAEVDETMPEFLREQLGSARADEMRSTRQPCWFAVALIDGEPVGAGLAIADDDLVGVFAMRTRPDREGLGAGSAVLGALVDEGRRRGATTTWLQVERRNDRAGDWYRRLGFTRISGYRYRVR
;
A
#
# COMPACT_ATOMS: atom_id res chain seq x y z
N VAL A 1 16.65 5.81 -3.53
CA VAL A 1 16.80 4.36 -3.74
C VAL A 1 16.43 3.64 -2.45
N ARG A 2 15.77 2.50 -2.55
CA ARG A 2 15.33 1.69 -1.40
C ARG A 2 15.61 0.22 -1.68
N SER A 3 16.09 -0.50 -0.66
CA SER A 3 16.21 -1.95 -0.65
C SER A 3 15.85 -2.48 0.73
N SER A 4 15.06 -3.52 0.79
CA SER A 4 14.70 -4.24 2.02
C SER A 4 14.91 -5.74 1.82
N LEU A 5 14.87 -6.48 2.91
CA LEU A 5 14.88 -7.95 2.84
C LEU A 5 13.55 -8.53 2.32
N GLY A 6 12.49 -7.71 2.27
CA GLY A 6 11.19 -8.10 1.76
C GLY A 6 11.10 -8.10 0.22
N GLU A 7 9.95 -8.55 -0.29
CA GLU A 7 9.71 -8.72 -1.73
C GLU A 7 8.84 -7.58 -2.32
N THR A 8 8.41 -6.60 -1.51
CA THR A 8 7.52 -5.56 -2.01
C THR A 8 8.26 -4.55 -2.89
N GLY A 9 7.72 -4.23 -4.05
CA GLY A 9 8.31 -3.24 -4.95
C GLY A 9 8.44 -1.86 -4.30
N ARG A 10 7.56 -1.51 -3.36
CA ARG A 10 7.61 -0.23 -2.61
C ARG A 10 8.87 -0.08 -1.77
N ALA A 11 9.31 -1.15 -1.16
CA ALA A 11 10.53 -1.17 -0.35
C ALA A 11 11.79 -1.51 -1.17
N ASN A 12 11.64 -1.92 -2.44
CA ASN A 12 12.71 -2.37 -3.31
C ASN A 12 12.68 -1.66 -4.68
N SER A 13 12.54 -0.34 -4.68
CA SER A 13 12.55 0.47 -5.91
C SER A 13 13.18 1.82 -5.69
N CYS A 14 13.68 2.42 -6.76
CA CYS A 14 14.04 3.82 -6.82
C CYS A 14 12.81 4.65 -7.20
N ALA A 15 12.44 5.62 -6.36
CA ALA A 15 11.46 6.65 -6.69
C ALA A 15 12.22 7.93 -7.05
N PRO A 16 12.28 8.32 -8.34
CA PRO A 16 12.87 9.58 -8.75
C PRO A 16 12.00 10.74 -8.27
N ILE A 17 12.48 11.50 -7.32
CA ILE A 17 11.80 12.67 -6.75
C ILE A 17 12.75 13.85 -6.82
N GLY A 18 12.30 14.94 -7.42
CA GLY A 18 13.10 16.17 -7.58
C GLY A 18 14.24 16.05 -8.60
N ASP A 19 15.12 17.07 -8.60
CA ASP A 19 16.28 17.16 -9.48
C ASP A 19 17.41 16.25 -8.95
N PRO A 20 17.95 15.33 -9.76
CA PRO A 20 19.09 14.50 -9.36
C PRO A 20 20.42 15.27 -9.26
N GLY A 21 20.46 16.55 -9.62
CA GLY A 21 21.68 17.38 -9.65
C GLY A 21 22.71 16.94 -10.69
N ARG A 22 22.29 16.17 -11.69
CA ARG A 22 23.11 15.63 -12.79
C ARG A 22 22.26 15.21 -13.98
N ALA A 23 22.88 14.90 -15.10
CA ALA A 23 22.17 14.35 -16.25
C ALA A 23 21.40 13.09 -15.87
N VAL A 24 20.13 12.98 -16.33
CA VAL A 24 19.24 11.85 -16.01
C VAL A 24 19.88 10.49 -16.33
N ALA A 25 20.58 10.38 -17.47
CA ALA A 25 21.27 9.16 -17.84
C ALA A 25 22.30 8.73 -16.77
N ALA A 26 23.12 9.66 -16.29
CA ALA A 26 24.11 9.39 -15.25
C ALA A 26 23.46 9.04 -13.89
N ALA A 27 22.30 9.65 -13.58
CA ALA A 27 21.55 9.30 -12.38
C ALA A 27 21.00 7.86 -12.46
N VAL A 28 20.50 7.46 -13.63
CA VAL A 28 20.03 6.09 -13.87
C VAL A 28 21.18 5.09 -13.80
N ASP A 29 22.37 5.40 -14.38
CA ASP A 29 23.57 4.55 -14.26
C ASP A 29 23.94 4.27 -12.80
N MET A 30 23.89 5.32 -11.96
CA MET A 30 24.17 5.15 -10.52
C MET A 30 23.15 4.27 -9.79
N VAL A 31 21.88 4.38 -10.16
CA VAL A 31 20.84 3.53 -9.59
C VAL A 31 21.03 2.07 -10.02
N GLU A 32 21.32 1.83 -11.28
CA GLU A 32 21.60 0.50 -11.82
C GLU A 32 22.81 -0.11 -11.11
N ALA A 33 23.94 0.62 -11.02
CA ALA A 33 25.13 0.15 -10.31
C ALA A 33 24.87 -0.17 -8.84
N TRP A 34 24.10 0.67 -8.14
CA TRP A 34 23.75 0.44 -6.74
C TRP A 34 22.92 -0.84 -6.54
N TYR A 35 21.96 -1.14 -7.44
CA TYR A 35 21.18 -2.38 -7.37
C TYR A 35 22.03 -3.59 -7.70
N ASP A 36 22.96 -3.48 -8.66
CA ASP A 36 23.93 -4.54 -9.00
C ASP A 36 24.83 -4.86 -7.80
N GLU A 37 25.36 -3.85 -7.09
CA GLU A 37 26.13 -4.04 -5.85
C GLU A 37 25.32 -4.72 -4.73
N CYS A 38 24.02 -4.51 -4.70
CA CYS A 38 23.10 -5.14 -3.72
C CYS A 38 22.63 -6.54 -4.16
N ASP A 39 23.04 -7.04 -5.33
CA ASP A 39 22.52 -8.28 -5.95
C ASP A 39 20.99 -8.29 -6.02
N ARG A 40 20.41 -7.18 -6.52
CA ARG A 40 18.96 -6.98 -6.59
C ARG A 40 18.52 -6.53 -7.99
N PRO A 41 17.34 -6.97 -8.45
CA PRO A 41 16.77 -6.45 -9.70
C PRO A 41 16.51 -4.95 -9.61
N VAL A 42 16.92 -4.22 -10.64
CA VAL A 42 16.64 -2.78 -10.74
C VAL A 42 15.16 -2.55 -10.98
N MET A 43 14.56 -1.72 -10.14
CA MET A 43 13.17 -1.31 -10.27
C MET A 43 13.02 0.19 -10.02
N PHE A 44 12.28 0.88 -10.87
CA PHE A 44 11.89 2.26 -10.67
C PHE A 44 10.39 2.35 -10.37
N GLN A 45 10.02 3.19 -9.41
CA GLN A 45 8.63 3.55 -9.10
C GLN A 45 8.39 4.97 -9.61
N LEU A 46 7.69 5.10 -10.72
CA LEU A 46 7.41 6.39 -11.36
C LEU A 46 6.01 6.87 -10.98
N PHE A 47 5.95 7.97 -10.27
CA PHE A 47 4.68 8.67 -9.97
C PHE A 47 4.16 9.43 -11.19
N ASP A 48 2.90 9.86 -11.12
CA ASP A 48 2.25 10.58 -12.24
C ASP A 48 2.96 11.88 -12.60
N ASP A 49 3.63 12.53 -11.66
CA ASP A 49 4.41 13.75 -11.80
C ASP A 49 5.92 13.53 -12.04
N THR A 50 6.35 12.27 -12.15
CA THR A 50 7.77 12.01 -12.47
C THR A 50 8.16 12.67 -13.79
N ASP A 51 9.34 13.31 -13.80
CA ASP A 51 9.89 14.02 -14.95
C ASP A 51 9.86 13.17 -16.22
N ILE A 52 9.51 13.81 -17.33
CA ILE A 52 9.39 13.16 -18.64
C ILE A 52 10.74 12.62 -19.14
N ASP A 53 11.86 13.27 -18.79
CA ASP A 53 13.17 12.84 -19.24
C ASP A 53 13.62 11.55 -18.54
N VAL A 54 13.20 11.34 -17.27
CA VAL A 54 13.39 10.06 -16.60
C VAL A 54 12.61 8.95 -17.32
N ARG A 55 11.35 9.21 -17.69
CA ARG A 55 10.53 8.24 -18.43
C ARG A 55 11.14 7.88 -19.76
N ARG A 56 11.58 8.87 -20.54
CA ARG A 56 12.23 8.68 -21.85
C ARG A 56 13.53 7.89 -21.74
N GLU A 57 14.34 8.17 -20.72
CA GLU A 57 15.60 7.47 -20.51
C GLU A 57 15.36 5.99 -20.17
N LEU A 58 14.38 5.68 -19.32
CA LEU A 58 14.02 4.31 -19.01
C LEU A 58 13.43 3.58 -20.23
N ASP A 59 12.63 4.27 -21.08
CA ASP A 59 12.15 3.70 -22.34
C ASP A 59 13.30 3.36 -23.26
N ARG A 60 14.27 4.31 -23.42
CA ARG A 60 15.48 4.09 -24.25
C ARG A 60 16.31 2.91 -23.78
N ARG A 61 16.35 2.64 -22.47
CA ARG A 61 17.04 1.49 -21.87
C ARG A 61 16.26 0.18 -21.91
N GLY A 62 15.05 0.18 -22.45
CA GLY A 62 14.22 -1.03 -22.59
C GLY A 62 13.48 -1.43 -21.32
N TYR A 63 13.33 -0.54 -20.34
CA TYR A 63 12.48 -0.82 -19.17
C TYR A 63 11.03 -0.96 -19.57
N ARG A 64 10.40 -2.04 -19.11
CA ARG A 64 8.98 -2.34 -19.35
C ARG A 64 8.12 -1.83 -18.20
N THR A 65 6.87 -1.50 -18.50
CA THR A 65 5.88 -1.15 -17.47
C THR A 65 5.44 -2.42 -16.73
N GLY A 66 5.64 -2.43 -15.43
CA GLY A 66 5.14 -3.44 -14.51
C GLY A 66 3.76 -3.05 -13.94
N ALA A 67 3.53 -3.39 -12.66
CA ALA A 67 2.27 -3.07 -11.99
C ALA A 67 2.00 -1.56 -11.98
N VAL A 68 0.74 -1.19 -12.21
CA VAL A 68 0.22 0.17 -12.12
C VAL A 68 -0.70 0.24 -10.91
N THR A 69 -0.47 1.24 -10.06
CA THR A 69 -1.17 1.39 -8.78
C THR A 69 -1.76 2.79 -8.68
N ASP A 70 -3.01 2.87 -8.27
CA ASP A 70 -3.65 4.13 -7.89
C ASP A 70 -3.48 4.35 -6.39
N VAL A 71 -3.24 5.61 -6.01
CA VAL A 71 -3.28 6.09 -4.64
C VAL A 71 -4.63 6.79 -4.47
N LEU A 72 -5.42 6.27 -3.54
CA LEU A 72 -6.75 6.77 -3.23
C LEU A 72 -6.74 7.38 -1.83
N ALA A 73 -7.49 8.46 -1.63
CA ALA A 73 -7.67 9.09 -0.34
C ALA A 73 -9.11 9.56 -0.14
N SER A 74 -9.49 9.76 1.12
CA SER A 74 -10.74 10.37 1.53
C SER A 74 -10.55 11.09 2.86
N ALA A 75 -11.24 12.21 3.08
CA ALA A 75 -11.45 12.69 4.43
C ALA A 75 -12.22 11.61 5.22
N LEU A 76 -11.87 11.41 6.49
CA LEU A 76 -12.52 10.39 7.30
C LEU A 76 -14.03 10.66 7.46
N ASP A 77 -14.43 11.93 7.49
CA ASP A 77 -15.85 12.33 7.61
C ASP A 77 -16.67 12.07 6.34
N ASP A 78 -16.01 11.96 5.19
CA ASP A 78 -16.67 11.68 3.90
C ASP A 78 -16.79 10.17 3.62
N LEU A 79 -16.18 9.32 4.44
CA LEU A 79 -16.22 7.88 4.27
C LEU A 79 -17.61 7.31 4.55
N ARG A 80 -18.06 6.46 3.64
CA ARG A 80 -19.36 5.78 3.68
C ARG A 80 -19.20 4.30 4.00
N VAL A 81 -18.44 4.01 5.05
CA VAL A 81 -18.30 2.60 5.50
C VAL A 81 -19.61 2.19 6.17
N SER A 82 -20.34 1.29 5.53
CA SER A 82 -21.57 0.76 6.09
C SER A 82 -21.28 -0.01 7.37
N HIS A 83 -22.02 0.28 8.42
CA HIS A 83 -22.01 -0.58 9.61
C HIS A 83 -22.55 -1.97 9.21
N VAL A 84 -21.77 -3.00 9.49
CA VAL A 84 -22.17 -4.41 9.29
C VAL A 84 -22.18 -5.10 10.63
N PRO A 85 -23.08 -6.08 10.87
CA PRO A 85 -23.16 -6.81 12.13
C PRO A 85 -22.06 -7.90 12.22
N ILE A 86 -20.82 -7.47 11.98
CA ILE A 86 -19.63 -8.33 12.08
C ILE A 86 -18.73 -7.69 13.13
N GLU A 87 -18.37 -8.47 14.13
CA GLU A 87 -17.44 -8.05 15.16
C GLU A 87 -16.06 -7.79 14.56
N ALA A 88 -15.43 -6.67 14.95
CA ALA A 88 -14.08 -6.35 14.55
C ALA A 88 -13.28 -5.89 15.77
N GLU A 89 -12.21 -6.62 16.04
CA GLU A 89 -11.26 -6.32 17.11
C GLU A 89 -10.08 -5.52 16.58
N VAL A 90 -9.58 -4.58 17.38
CA VAL A 90 -8.40 -3.75 17.05
C VAL A 90 -7.31 -4.00 18.09
N ASP A 91 -6.10 -4.29 17.63
CA ASP A 91 -4.92 -4.49 18.47
C ASP A 91 -3.66 -3.94 17.80
N GLU A 92 -2.63 -3.63 18.57
CA GLU A 92 -1.32 -3.23 18.05
C GLU A 92 -0.45 -4.43 17.66
N THR A 93 -0.88 -5.64 18.02
CA THR A 93 -0.23 -6.90 17.66
C THR A 93 -0.80 -7.43 16.34
N MET A 94 0.09 -7.82 15.42
CA MET A 94 -0.36 -8.43 14.16
C MET A 94 -1.08 -9.75 14.42
N PRO A 95 -2.36 -9.88 13.99
CA PRO A 95 -3.11 -11.12 14.16
C PRO A 95 -2.52 -12.26 13.33
N GLU A 96 -2.56 -13.48 13.87
CA GLU A 96 -2.02 -14.67 13.22
C GLU A 96 -2.62 -14.88 11.83
N PHE A 97 -3.93 -14.72 11.70
CA PHE A 97 -4.62 -14.77 10.40
C PHE A 97 -3.94 -13.87 9.34
N LEU A 98 -3.60 -12.63 9.67
CA LEU A 98 -2.96 -11.72 8.72
C LEU A 98 -1.53 -12.17 8.40
N ARG A 99 -0.81 -12.66 9.40
CA ARG A 99 0.56 -13.16 9.23
C ARG A 99 0.60 -14.34 8.28
N GLU A 100 -0.31 -15.30 8.42
CA GLU A 100 -0.44 -16.44 7.52
C GLU A 100 -0.77 -16.02 6.08
N GLN A 101 -1.69 -15.06 5.92
CA GLN A 101 -2.08 -14.55 4.59
C GLN A 101 -0.97 -13.76 3.87
N LEU A 102 -0.05 -13.16 4.61
CA LEU A 102 1.05 -12.37 4.05
C LEU A 102 2.31 -13.20 3.80
N GLY A 103 2.52 -14.27 4.56
CA GLY A 103 3.79 -14.96 4.67
C GLY A 103 4.80 -14.21 5.54
N SER A 104 5.81 -14.93 6.06
CA SER A 104 6.73 -14.40 7.08
C SER A 104 7.48 -13.15 6.63
N ALA A 105 8.11 -13.17 5.47
CA ALA A 105 8.94 -12.06 4.97
C ALA A 105 8.14 -10.74 4.87
N ARG A 106 6.92 -10.79 4.34
CA ARG A 106 6.07 -9.61 4.21
C ARG A 106 5.48 -9.16 5.55
N ALA A 107 5.14 -10.09 6.42
CA ALA A 107 4.69 -9.79 7.77
C ALA A 107 5.79 -9.08 8.58
N ASP A 108 7.03 -9.55 8.51
CA ASP A 108 8.17 -8.92 9.17
C ASP A 108 8.47 -7.53 8.60
N GLU A 109 8.39 -7.35 7.28
CA GLU A 109 8.53 -6.03 6.64
C GLU A 109 7.49 -5.04 7.19
N MET A 110 6.22 -5.44 7.32
CA MET A 110 5.16 -4.59 7.84
C MET A 110 5.32 -4.28 9.34
N ARG A 111 5.85 -5.22 10.12
CA ARG A 111 6.15 -5.01 11.55
C ARG A 111 7.35 -4.11 11.80
N SER A 112 8.21 -3.91 10.79
CA SER A 112 9.41 -3.06 10.92
C SER A 112 9.12 -1.56 10.87
N THR A 113 7.86 -1.14 10.71
CA THR A 113 7.48 0.28 10.76
C THR A 113 7.79 0.87 12.15
N ARG A 114 8.28 2.12 12.16
CA ARG A 114 8.51 2.88 13.39
C ARG A 114 7.35 3.79 13.75
N GLN A 115 6.41 3.93 12.83
CA GLN A 115 5.22 4.75 13.02
C GLN A 115 4.17 3.98 13.83
N PRO A 116 3.30 4.68 14.59
CA PRO A 116 2.18 4.05 15.26
C PRO A 116 1.34 3.24 14.27
N CYS A 117 1.10 1.99 14.58
CA CYS A 117 0.31 1.12 13.74
C CYS A 117 -0.62 0.24 14.56
N TRP A 118 -1.71 -0.19 13.95
CA TRP A 118 -2.67 -1.13 14.55
C TRP A 118 -3.28 -2.01 13.46
N PHE A 119 -3.82 -3.11 13.90
CA PHE A 119 -4.47 -4.12 13.06
C PHE A 119 -5.94 -4.20 13.43
N ALA A 120 -6.78 -4.57 12.48
CA ALA A 120 -8.14 -4.98 12.76
C ALA A 120 -8.38 -6.38 12.21
N VAL A 121 -9.14 -7.17 12.95
CA VAL A 121 -9.58 -8.52 12.58
C VAL A 121 -11.09 -8.58 12.66
N ALA A 122 -11.75 -9.04 11.59
CA ALA A 122 -13.18 -9.30 11.56
C ALA A 122 -13.45 -10.77 11.89
N LEU A 123 -14.42 -11.00 12.78
CA LEU A 123 -14.79 -12.32 13.26
C LEU A 123 -16.22 -12.67 12.84
N ILE A 124 -16.43 -13.91 12.40
CA ILE A 124 -17.77 -14.51 12.23
C ILE A 124 -17.76 -15.82 13.01
N ASP A 125 -18.70 -15.97 13.94
CA ASP A 125 -18.78 -17.14 14.83
C ASP A 125 -17.47 -17.40 15.61
N GLY A 126 -16.75 -16.33 15.97
CA GLY A 126 -15.46 -16.40 16.65
C GLY A 126 -14.27 -16.74 15.75
N GLU A 127 -14.48 -16.96 14.45
CA GLU A 127 -13.43 -17.31 13.50
C GLU A 127 -12.95 -16.09 12.71
N PRO A 128 -11.64 -15.86 12.55
CA PRO A 128 -11.09 -14.78 11.72
C PRO A 128 -11.45 -14.94 10.25
N VAL A 129 -12.12 -13.95 9.69
CA VAL A 129 -12.56 -13.96 8.28
C VAL A 129 -11.97 -12.82 7.44
N GLY A 130 -11.41 -11.83 8.09
CA GLY A 130 -10.74 -10.72 7.43
C GLY A 130 -9.82 -9.97 8.37
N ALA A 131 -8.79 -9.32 7.84
CA ALA A 131 -7.92 -8.45 8.62
C ALA A 131 -7.28 -7.36 7.75
N GLY A 132 -6.70 -6.36 8.41
CA GLY A 132 -5.97 -5.27 7.79
C GLY A 132 -5.05 -4.57 8.76
N LEU A 133 -4.22 -3.69 8.23
CA LEU A 133 -3.25 -2.87 8.95
C LEU A 133 -3.52 -1.40 8.68
N ALA A 134 -3.45 -0.57 9.72
CA ALA A 134 -3.37 0.88 9.60
C ALA A 134 -2.03 1.38 10.16
N ILE A 135 -1.48 2.43 9.53
CA ILE A 135 -0.27 3.13 9.96
C ILE A 135 -0.60 4.62 10.00
N ALA A 136 -0.34 5.26 11.15
CA ALA A 136 -0.53 6.71 11.33
C ALA A 136 0.72 7.48 10.93
N ASP A 137 0.52 8.66 10.35
CA ASP A 137 1.54 9.65 10.04
C ASP A 137 0.90 11.05 10.15
N ASP A 138 1.18 11.73 11.24
CA ASP A 138 0.50 12.97 11.64
C ASP A 138 -1.03 12.82 11.66
N ASP A 139 -1.75 13.58 10.84
CA ASP A 139 -3.21 13.53 10.69
C ASP A 139 -3.69 12.56 9.59
N LEU A 140 -2.78 11.76 9.06
CA LEU A 140 -3.06 10.77 8.03
C LEU A 140 -3.09 9.36 8.61
N VAL A 141 -3.96 8.51 8.07
CA VAL A 141 -3.93 7.08 8.31
C VAL A 141 -3.88 6.31 6.99
N GLY A 142 -2.81 5.58 6.77
CA GLY A 142 -2.67 4.67 5.63
C GLY A 142 -3.24 3.30 5.95
N VAL A 143 -4.06 2.75 5.04
CA VAL A 143 -4.64 1.39 5.16
C VAL A 143 -3.89 0.44 4.23
N PHE A 144 -3.45 -0.67 4.81
CA PHE A 144 -2.61 -1.67 4.12
C PHE A 144 -3.09 -3.09 4.39
N ALA A 145 -2.61 -4.02 3.57
CA ALA A 145 -2.74 -5.45 3.79
C ALA A 145 -4.17 -5.95 4.05
N MET A 146 -5.18 -5.28 3.50
CA MET A 146 -6.56 -5.74 3.57
C MET A 146 -6.67 -7.15 2.98
N ARG A 147 -7.16 -8.09 3.78
CA ARG A 147 -7.39 -9.49 3.40
C ARG A 147 -8.75 -9.95 3.89
N THR A 148 -9.40 -10.76 3.08
CA THR A 148 -10.64 -11.48 3.45
C THR A 148 -10.47 -12.92 2.98
N ARG A 149 -10.94 -13.85 3.76
CA ARG A 149 -10.99 -15.27 3.35
C ARG A 149 -11.81 -15.40 2.06
N PRO A 150 -11.32 -16.14 1.04
CA PRO A 150 -12.03 -16.27 -0.24
C PRO A 150 -13.46 -16.82 -0.10
N ASP A 151 -13.66 -17.77 0.82
CA ASP A 151 -14.99 -18.39 1.10
C ASP A 151 -15.92 -17.47 1.91
N ARG A 152 -15.46 -16.32 2.38
CA ARG A 152 -16.20 -15.33 3.18
C ARG A 152 -16.27 -13.95 2.52
N GLU A 153 -15.88 -13.85 1.25
CA GLU A 153 -16.01 -12.62 0.50
C GLU A 153 -17.47 -12.23 0.27
N GLY A 154 -17.75 -10.94 0.23
CA GLY A 154 -19.10 -10.40 0.03
C GLY A 154 -19.98 -10.37 1.29
N LEU A 155 -19.53 -10.92 2.42
CA LEU A 155 -20.28 -10.93 3.68
C LEU A 155 -20.11 -9.65 4.51
N GLY A 156 -19.25 -8.69 4.08
CA GLY A 156 -19.03 -7.44 4.80
C GLY A 156 -17.76 -7.41 5.66
N ALA A 157 -16.98 -8.48 5.74
CA ALA A 157 -15.75 -8.54 6.55
C ALA A 157 -14.77 -7.40 6.21
N GLY A 158 -14.59 -7.09 4.92
CA GLY A 158 -13.75 -5.96 4.50
C GLY A 158 -14.25 -4.61 5.02
N SER A 159 -15.57 -4.39 5.08
CA SER A 159 -16.17 -3.18 5.63
C SER A 159 -15.99 -3.10 7.14
N ALA A 160 -16.16 -4.23 7.87
CA ALA A 160 -15.91 -4.29 9.31
C ALA A 160 -14.46 -3.94 9.65
N VAL A 161 -13.50 -4.56 8.94
CA VAL A 161 -12.06 -4.28 9.11
C VAL A 161 -11.74 -2.82 8.81
N LEU A 162 -12.16 -2.30 7.64
CA LEU A 162 -11.89 -0.92 7.26
C LEU A 162 -12.51 0.07 8.27
N GLY A 163 -13.77 -0.17 8.67
CA GLY A 163 -14.44 0.65 9.67
C GLY A 163 -13.66 0.71 10.97
N ALA A 164 -13.27 -0.44 11.51
CA ALA A 164 -12.49 -0.52 12.75
C ALA A 164 -11.13 0.19 12.64
N LEU A 165 -10.42 0.04 11.52
CA LEU A 165 -9.14 0.71 11.30
C LEU A 165 -9.28 2.23 11.25
N VAL A 166 -10.26 2.76 10.53
CA VAL A 166 -10.44 4.21 10.39
C VAL A 166 -11.05 4.85 11.63
N ASP A 167 -11.90 4.14 12.36
CA ASP A 167 -12.46 4.62 13.64
C ASP A 167 -11.38 4.73 14.72
N GLU A 168 -10.44 3.79 14.75
CA GLU A 168 -9.24 3.93 15.59
C GLU A 168 -8.38 5.11 15.13
N GLY A 169 -8.21 5.31 13.82
CA GLY A 169 -7.53 6.49 13.27
C GLY A 169 -8.15 7.80 13.74
N ARG A 170 -9.50 7.92 13.70
CA ARG A 170 -10.21 9.09 14.24
C ARG A 170 -9.93 9.30 15.73
N ARG A 171 -9.98 8.24 16.52
CA ARG A 171 -9.68 8.33 17.96
C ARG A 171 -8.25 8.80 18.23
N ARG A 172 -7.31 8.52 17.32
CA ARG A 172 -5.91 8.97 17.39
C ARG A 172 -5.68 10.34 16.73
N GLY A 173 -6.73 11.00 16.22
CA GLY A 173 -6.67 12.36 15.67
C GLY A 173 -6.47 12.45 14.16
N ALA A 174 -6.50 11.33 13.44
CA ALA A 174 -6.44 11.38 11.98
C ALA A 174 -7.69 12.03 11.38
N THR A 175 -7.51 12.81 10.33
CA THR A 175 -8.56 13.48 9.55
C THR A 175 -8.72 12.88 8.17
N THR A 176 -7.69 12.25 7.65
CA THR A 176 -7.63 11.73 6.29
C THR A 176 -7.13 10.29 6.29
N THR A 177 -7.74 9.46 5.46
CA THR A 177 -7.24 8.11 5.17
C THR A 177 -6.82 7.97 3.72
N TRP A 178 -5.83 7.11 3.49
CA TRP A 178 -5.36 6.80 2.15
C TRP A 178 -4.99 5.31 2.01
N LEU A 179 -5.00 4.84 0.79
CA LEU A 179 -4.61 3.47 0.46
C LEU A 179 -4.04 3.37 -0.96
N GLN A 180 -3.51 2.22 -1.29
CA GLN A 180 -2.99 1.92 -2.61
C GLN A 180 -3.66 0.67 -3.15
N VAL A 181 -4.13 0.75 -4.39
CA VAL A 181 -4.78 -0.36 -5.09
C VAL A 181 -4.21 -0.54 -6.50
N GLU A 182 -3.81 -1.75 -6.86
CA GLU A 182 -3.41 -2.03 -8.23
C GLU A 182 -4.59 -1.87 -9.17
N ARG A 183 -4.38 -1.20 -10.30
CA ARG A 183 -5.45 -0.96 -11.30
C ARG A 183 -6.11 -2.23 -11.81
N ARG A 184 -5.36 -3.33 -11.89
CA ARG A 184 -5.92 -4.64 -12.28
C ARG A 184 -6.88 -5.24 -11.26
N ASN A 185 -6.91 -4.71 -10.03
CA ASN A 185 -7.86 -5.10 -8.99
C ASN A 185 -9.11 -4.21 -9.05
N ASP A 186 -9.85 -4.32 -10.15
CA ASP A 186 -11.04 -3.51 -10.41
C ASP A 186 -12.07 -3.64 -9.28
N ARG A 187 -12.27 -4.86 -8.75
CA ARG A 187 -13.20 -5.14 -7.67
C ARG A 187 -12.89 -4.30 -6.42
N ALA A 188 -11.64 -4.29 -5.97
CA ALA A 188 -11.25 -3.50 -4.83
C ALA A 188 -11.30 -1.99 -5.14
N GLY A 189 -10.82 -1.58 -6.31
CA GLY A 189 -10.87 -0.18 -6.75
C GLY A 189 -12.28 0.38 -6.76
N ASP A 190 -13.24 -0.35 -7.32
CA ASP A 190 -14.64 0.04 -7.36
C ASP A 190 -15.28 0.04 -5.97
N TRP A 191 -14.90 -0.90 -5.12
CA TRP A 191 -15.37 -0.94 -3.73
C TRP A 191 -14.90 0.29 -2.97
N TYR A 192 -13.62 0.65 -3.01
CA TYR A 192 -13.11 1.86 -2.35
C TYR A 192 -13.76 3.14 -2.87
N ARG A 193 -13.97 3.25 -4.19
CA ARG A 193 -14.66 4.43 -4.76
C ARG A 193 -16.09 4.57 -4.25
N ARG A 194 -16.84 3.47 -4.11
CA ARG A 194 -18.19 3.49 -3.51
C ARG A 194 -18.18 3.93 -2.05
N LEU A 195 -17.08 3.69 -1.33
CA LEU A 195 -16.91 4.14 0.05
C LEU A 195 -16.50 5.62 0.17
N GLY A 196 -16.28 6.32 -0.93
CA GLY A 196 -15.94 7.76 -0.92
C GLY A 196 -14.46 8.04 -1.21
N PHE A 197 -13.63 7.02 -1.41
CA PHE A 197 -12.24 7.27 -1.82
C PHE A 197 -12.15 7.84 -3.22
N THR A 198 -11.30 8.84 -3.40
CA THR A 198 -10.98 9.45 -4.69
C THR A 198 -9.51 9.23 -5.04
N ARG A 199 -9.21 9.16 -6.33
CA ARG A 199 -7.84 9.04 -6.78
C ARG A 199 -7.14 10.39 -6.65
N ILE A 200 -6.04 10.42 -5.90
CA ILE A 200 -5.20 11.62 -5.70
C ILE A 200 -3.87 11.54 -6.45
N SER A 201 -3.38 10.34 -6.73
CA SER A 201 -2.13 10.11 -7.44
C SER A 201 -2.10 8.67 -7.97
N GLY A 202 -1.02 8.32 -8.62
CA GLY A 202 -0.72 6.95 -9.00
C GLY A 202 0.74 6.77 -9.34
N TYR A 203 1.15 5.52 -9.45
CA TYR A 203 2.48 5.18 -9.90
C TYR A 203 2.50 3.88 -10.70
N ARG A 204 3.57 3.71 -11.43
CA ARG A 204 3.87 2.46 -12.14
C ARG A 204 5.30 2.03 -11.86
N TYR A 205 5.50 0.74 -11.82
CA TYR A 205 6.85 0.22 -11.80
C TYR A 205 7.42 0.14 -13.22
N ARG A 206 8.73 0.39 -13.31
CA ARG A 206 9.53 0.14 -14.50
C ARG A 206 10.56 -0.91 -14.15
N VAL A 207 10.54 -2.01 -14.86
CA VAL A 207 11.36 -3.20 -14.60
C VAL A 207 12.14 -3.58 -15.86
N ARG A 208 13.30 -4.12 -15.68
CA ARG A 208 14.17 -4.57 -16.77
C ARG A 208 14.16 -6.07 -16.92
#